data_232d9f5a7fece671921c6b483fbbfd9d
#
_entry.id   232d9f5a7fece671921c6b483fbbfd9d
#
_cell.length_a   1.000
_cell.length_b   1.000
_cell.length_c   1.000
_cell.angle_alpha   90.00
_cell.angle_beta   90.00
_cell.angle_gamma   90.00
#
_symmetry.space_group_name_H-M   'P 1'
#
loop_
_entity.id
_entity.type
_entity.pdbx_description
1 polymer ?
#
loop_
_entity_poly.entity_id
_entity_poly.type
_entity_poly.pdbx_seq_one_letter_code
_entity_poly.pdbx_strand_id
1 'polypeptide(L)'
;MISIQNLSVEFNSTALFSGVNFVINKRDKIALVGKNGAGKSTMLKIIAGLQEPTGGVVAAQKDITIGYLPQQMILTDERSVVEEVRTVFGKLEEMKASLARMNTELAERTDYESESYAELIDRISNLSDLVQMEESENGEAELEKTLLGLGFV
;
A
#
# COMPACT_ATOMS: atom_id res chain seq x y z
N MET A 1 0.66 -14.60 -2.25
CA MET A 1 0.24 -15.16 -3.57
C MET A 1 -0.79 -14.22 -4.19
N ILE A 2 -0.61 -13.84 -5.46
CA ILE A 2 -1.58 -13.07 -6.23
C ILE A 2 -2.10 -13.98 -7.35
N SER A 3 -3.41 -14.11 -7.46
CA SER A 3 -4.06 -14.94 -8.47
C SER A 3 -4.82 -14.07 -9.46
N ILE A 4 -4.54 -14.23 -10.73
CA ILE A 4 -5.21 -13.56 -11.84
C ILE A 4 -6.11 -14.59 -12.51
N GLN A 5 -7.42 -14.31 -12.60
CA GLN A 5 -8.43 -15.24 -13.08
C GLN A 5 -9.28 -14.60 -14.15
N ASN A 6 -9.25 -15.19 -15.35
CA ASN A 6 -10.05 -14.80 -16.51
C ASN A 6 -9.98 -13.30 -16.84
N LEU A 7 -8.80 -12.69 -16.62
CA LEU A 7 -8.61 -11.26 -16.78
C LEU A 7 -8.78 -10.82 -18.22
N SER A 8 -9.61 -9.83 -18.44
CA SER A 8 -9.94 -9.32 -19.78
C SER A 8 -10.02 -7.80 -19.75
N VAL A 9 -9.52 -7.16 -20.80
CA VAL A 9 -9.59 -5.71 -21.00
C VAL A 9 -10.00 -5.42 -22.43
N GLU A 10 -11.01 -4.58 -22.58
CA GLU A 10 -11.52 -4.10 -23.85
C GLU A 10 -11.54 -2.57 -23.88
N PHE A 11 -11.18 -1.99 -25.02
CA PHE A 11 -11.33 -0.57 -25.31
C PHE A 11 -12.13 -0.40 -26.61
N ASN A 12 -13.21 0.36 -26.57
CA ASN A 12 -14.07 0.63 -27.72
C ASN A 12 -14.47 -0.66 -28.48
N SER A 13 -14.93 -1.67 -27.75
CA SER A 13 -15.30 -3.00 -28.27
C SER A 13 -14.17 -3.80 -28.94
N THR A 14 -12.92 -3.40 -28.70
CA THR A 14 -11.75 -4.15 -29.16
C THR A 14 -11.03 -4.73 -27.94
N ALA A 15 -10.90 -6.05 -27.91
CA ALA A 15 -10.18 -6.73 -26.83
C ALA A 15 -8.68 -6.44 -26.93
N LEU A 16 -8.12 -5.88 -25.89
CA LEU A 16 -6.68 -5.71 -25.72
C LEU A 16 -6.03 -7.05 -25.35
N PHE A 17 -6.66 -7.76 -24.42
CA PHE A 17 -6.41 -9.15 -24.08
C PHE A 17 -7.65 -9.74 -23.40
N SER A 18 -7.80 -11.06 -23.43
CA SER A 18 -8.96 -11.74 -22.84
C SER A 18 -8.59 -13.10 -22.25
N GLY A 19 -9.28 -13.48 -21.16
CA GLY A 19 -9.19 -14.80 -20.56
C GLY A 19 -7.81 -15.14 -19.97
N VAL A 20 -7.05 -14.14 -19.52
CA VAL A 20 -5.70 -14.35 -18.99
C VAL A 20 -5.77 -14.94 -17.59
N ASN A 21 -5.05 -16.04 -17.37
CA ASN A 21 -4.98 -16.75 -16.10
C ASN A 21 -3.53 -17.04 -15.73
N PHE A 22 -3.10 -16.61 -14.55
CA PHE A 22 -1.81 -16.99 -13.97
C PHE A 22 -1.76 -16.67 -12.48
N VAL A 23 -0.72 -17.14 -11.82
CA VAL A 23 -0.48 -16.94 -10.39
C VAL A 23 0.93 -16.41 -10.20
N ILE A 24 1.07 -15.46 -9.28
CA ILE A 24 2.35 -14.92 -8.83
C ILE A 24 2.62 -15.42 -7.40
N ASN A 25 3.69 -16.16 -7.21
CA ASN A 25 4.09 -16.66 -5.89
C ASN A 25 5.14 -15.75 -5.24
N LYS A 26 5.42 -15.96 -3.94
CA LYS A 26 6.24 -15.09 -3.08
C LYS A 26 7.68 -14.83 -3.60
N ARG A 27 8.24 -15.68 -4.44
CA ARG A 27 9.63 -15.54 -4.93
C ARG A 27 9.72 -15.50 -6.44
N ASP A 28 8.60 -15.42 -7.14
CA ASP A 28 8.58 -15.39 -8.59
C ASP A 28 9.17 -14.09 -9.11
N LYS A 29 9.94 -14.20 -10.19
CA LYS A 29 10.40 -13.08 -11.01
C LYS A 29 9.79 -13.26 -12.39
N ILE A 30 8.77 -12.47 -12.70
CA ILE A 30 7.97 -12.61 -13.92
C ILE A 30 8.27 -11.44 -14.84
N ALA A 31 8.60 -11.73 -16.10
CA ALA A 31 8.72 -10.75 -17.16
C ALA A 31 7.48 -10.77 -18.06
N LEU A 32 6.86 -9.60 -18.24
CA LEU A 32 5.75 -9.43 -19.16
C LEU A 32 6.27 -8.95 -20.53
N VAL A 33 6.22 -9.81 -21.54
CA VAL A 33 6.81 -9.57 -22.86
C VAL A 33 5.70 -9.42 -23.90
N GLY A 34 5.90 -8.56 -24.87
CA GLY A 34 4.96 -8.34 -25.98
C GLY A 34 5.23 -7.05 -26.74
N LYS A 35 4.58 -6.90 -27.90
CA LYS A 35 4.65 -5.68 -28.74
C LYS A 35 4.19 -4.43 -27.98
N ASN A 36 4.58 -3.25 -28.48
CA ASN A 36 4.02 -2.00 -27.97
C ASN A 36 2.51 -1.96 -28.24
N GLY A 37 1.73 -1.49 -27.25
CA GLY A 37 0.27 -1.51 -27.32
C GLY A 37 -0.40 -2.84 -26.93
N ALA A 38 0.35 -3.91 -26.64
CA ALA A 38 -0.24 -5.21 -26.25
C ALA A 38 -0.86 -5.25 -24.83
N GLY A 39 -0.94 -4.13 -24.12
CA GLY A 39 -1.60 -4.07 -22.81
C GLY A 39 -0.72 -4.38 -21.61
N LYS A 40 0.62 -4.45 -21.78
CA LYS A 40 1.55 -4.75 -20.67
C LYS A 40 1.38 -3.80 -19.48
N SER A 41 1.44 -2.49 -19.74
CA SER A 41 1.28 -1.48 -18.68
C SER A 41 -0.13 -1.46 -18.09
N THR A 42 -1.15 -1.76 -18.89
CA THR A 42 -2.54 -1.90 -18.44
C THR A 42 -2.67 -3.07 -17.48
N MET A 43 -2.09 -4.22 -17.79
CA MET A 43 -2.09 -5.39 -16.92
C MET A 43 -1.39 -5.11 -15.59
N LEU A 44 -0.23 -4.44 -15.61
CA LEU A 44 0.48 -4.04 -14.39
C LEU A 44 -0.34 -3.08 -13.52
N LYS A 45 -1.01 -2.10 -14.15
CA LYS A 45 -1.91 -1.17 -13.43
C LYS A 45 -3.09 -1.89 -12.78
N ILE A 46 -3.67 -2.87 -13.46
CA ILE A 46 -4.78 -3.67 -12.91
C ILE A 46 -4.30 -4.52 -11.74
N ILE A 47 -3.14 -5.17 -11.84
CA ILE A 47 -2.55 -5.95 -10.73
C ILE A 47 -2.26 -5.04 -9.54
N ALA A 48 -1.84 -3.81 -9.78
CA ALA A 48 -1.59 -2.80 -8.75
C ALA A 48 -2.86 -2.14 -8.18
N GLY A 49 -4.05 -2.47 -8.69
CA GLY A 49 -5.32 -1.87 -8.27
C GLY A 49 -5.53 -0.42 -8.74
N LEU A 50 -4.72 0.05 -9.70
CA LEU A 50 -4.80 1.41 -10.25
C LEU A 50 -5.79 1.53 -11.43
N GLN A 51 -6.28 0.42 -11.93
CA GLN A 51 -7.23 0.35 -13.04
C GLN A 51 -8.11 -0.89 -12.89
N GLU A 52 -9.41 -0.74 -13.13
CA GLU A 52 -10.36 -1.84 -13.16
C GLU A 52 -10.27 -2.63 -14.48
N PRO A 53 -10.36 -3.97 -14.46
CA PRO A 53 -10.48 -4.77 -15.66
C PRO A 53 -11.90 -4.71 -16.22
N THR A 54 -12.08 -5.02 -17.52
CA THR A 54 -13.41 -5.20 -18.13
C THR A 54 -14.05 -6.51 -17.69
N GLY A 55 -13.25 -7.51 -17.36
CA GLY A 55 -13.72 -8.80 -16.83
C GLY A 55 -12.60 -9.56 -16.14
N GLY A 56 -12.99 -10.54 -15.32
CA GLY A 56 -12.07 -11.31 -14.49
C GLY A 56 -11.78 -10.67 -13.15
N VAL A 57 -10.87 -11.27 -12.40
CA VAL A 57 -10.55 -10.87 -11.02
C VAL A 57 -9.04 -11.00 -10.75
N VAL A 58 -8.50 -10.04 -10.02
CA VAL A 58 -7.18 -10.11 -9.37
C VAL A 58 -7.40 -10.30 -7.88
N ALA A 59 -7.03 -11.46 -7.35
CA ALA A 59 -7.15 -11.79 -5.94
C ALA A 59 -5.77 -11.81 -5.29
N ALA A 60 -5.53 -10.92 -4.33
CA ALA A 60 -4.35 -10.90 -3.50
C ALA A 60 -4.69 -11.31 -2.06
N GLN A 61 -3.75 -11.93 -1.35
CA GLN A 61 -3.90 -12.19 0.09
C GLN A 61 -3.90 -10.85 0.85
N LYS A 62 -4.60 -10.79 1.96
CA LYS A 62 -4.82 -9.56 2.74
C LYS A 62 -3.52 -8.83 3.16
N ASP A 63 -2.44 -9.58 3.35
CA ASP A 63 -1.17 -9.04 3.88
C ASP A 63 -0.14 -8.75 2.78
N ILE A 64 -0.58 -8.63 1.51
CA ILE A 64 0.32 -8.31 0.40
C ILE A 64 0.21 -6.83 0.06
N THR A 65 1.33 -6.14 0.19
CA THR A 65 1.52 -4.79 -0.35
C THR A 65 2.02 -4.88 -1.78
N ILE A 66 1.38 -4.16 -2.69
CA ILE A 66 1.76 -4.12 -4.11
C ILE A 66 2.26 -2.70 -4.42
N GLY A 67 3.55 -2.59 -4.74
CA GLY A 67 4.15 -1.36 -5.24
C GLY A 67 4.14 -1.33 -6.77
N TYR A 68 3.80 -0.19 -7.36
CA TYR A 68 3.85 0.03 -8.81
C TYR A 68 4.80 1.18 -9.14
N LEU A 69 5.83 0.89 -9.91
CA LEU A 69 6.75 1.91 -10.43
C LEU A 69 6.35 2.23 -11.88
N PRO A 70 5.81 3.42 -12.16
CA PRO A 70 5.43 3.83 -13.51
C PRO A 70 6.66 4.11 -14.37
N GLN A 71 6.53 3.93 -15.70
CA GLN A 71 7.59 4.24 -16.67
C GLN A 71 7.92 5.73 -16.73
N GLN A 72 6.94 6.58 -16.47
CA GLN A 72 7.10 8.03 -16.33
C GLN A 72 6.55 8.44 -14.99
N MET A 73 7.38 9.06 -14.17
CA MET A 73 6.98 9.65 -12.90
C MET A 73 6.71 11.13 -13.12
N ILE A 74 5.58 11.60 -12.65
CA ILE A 74 5.32 13.04 -12.52
C ILE A 74 5.89 13.40 -11.14
N LEU A 75 7.05 14.03 -11.14
CA LEU A 75 7.64 14.57 -9.92
C LEU A 75 7.04 15.97 -9.72
N THR A 76 6.50 16.19 -8.54
CA THR A 76 6.15 17.55 -8.09
C THR A 76 7.37 18.07 -7.32
N ASP A 77 7.98 19.13 -7.82
CA ASP A 77 9.20 19.76 -7.23
C ASP A 77 8.90 20.51 -5.90
N GLU A 78 7.85 20.13 -5.19
CA GLU A 78 7.39 20.83 -3.99
C GLU A 78 8.03 20.34 -2.70
N ARG A 79 8.69 19.17 -2.73
CA ARG A 79 9.25 18.52 -1.53
C ARG A 79 10.68 18.08 -1.75
N SER A 80 11.47 18.09 -0.68
CA SER A 80 12.77 17.44 -0.71
C SER A 80 12.62 15.92 -0.84
N VAL A 81 13.66 15.23 -1.32
CA VAL A 81 13.67 13.76 -1.46
C VAL A 81 13.35 13.07 -0.12
N VAL A 82 13.88 13.60 0.98
CA VAL A 82 13.62 13.07 2.34
C VAL A 82 12.17 13.23 2.73
N GLU A 83 11.56 14.39 2.45
CA GLU A 83 10.15 14.64 2.74
C GLU A 83 9.24 13.74 1.90
N GLU A 84 9.57 13.51 0.62
CA GLU A 84 8.79 12.63 -0.26
C GLU A 84 8.87 11.18 0.22
N VAL A 85 10.05 10.68 0.59
CA VAL A 85 10.20 9.32 1.13
C VAL A 85 9.52 9.17 2.49
N ARG A 86 9.52 10.21 3.32
CA ARG A 86 8.78 10.20 4.60
C ARG A 86 7.27 10.04 4.43
N THR A 87 6.70 10.37 3.28
CA THR A 87 5.27 10.14 3.02
C THR A 87 4.90 8.66 3.06
N VAL A 88 5.84 7.76 2.81
CA VAL A 88 5.64 6.31 2.94
C VAL A 88 5.31 5.93 4.39
N PHE A 89 5.85 6.67 5.36
CA PHE A 89 5.59 6.48 6.80
C PHE A 89 4.38 7.29 7.30
N GLY A 90 3.68 8.00 6.41
CA GLY A 90 2.51 8.82 6.76
C GLY A 90 1.44 8.05 7.53
N LYS A 91 1.27 6.76 7.25
CA LYS A 91 0.36 5.88 7.98
C LYS A 91 0.74 5.74 9.46
N LEU A 92 2.03 5.62 9.76
CA LEU A 92 2.52 5.54 11.14
C LEU A 92 2.24 6.86 11.89
N GLU A 93 2.48 8.00 11.25
CA GLU A 93 2.20 9.31 11.84
C GLU A 93 0.70 9.54 12.07
N GLU A 94 -0.16 9.09 11.15
CA GLU A 94 -1.62 9.12 11.33
C GLU A 94 -2.07 8.23 12.49
N MET A 95 -1.46 7.04 12.64
CA MET A 95 -1.72 6.13 13.75
C MET A 95 -1.30 6.76 15.08
N LYS A 96 -0.12 7.39 15.17
CA LYS A 96 0.35 8.12 16.35
C LYS A 96 -0.57 9.29 16.70
N ALA A 97 -0.98 10.09 15.72
CA ALA A 97 -1.91 11.18 15.92
C ALA A 97 -3.29 10.70 16.40
N SER A 98 -3.75 9.55 15.89
CA SER A 98 -5.00 8.94 16.34
C SER A 98 -4.89 8.43 17.77
N LEU A 99 -3.78 7.79 18.13
CA LEU A 99 -3.48 7.31 19.47
C LEU A 99 -3.45 8.48 20.47
N ALA A 100 -2.80 9.58 20.11
CA ALA A 100 -2.74 10.78 20.94
C ALA A 100 -4.15 11.37 21.19
N ARG A 101 -4.99 11.44 20.16
CA ARG A 101 -6.40 11.91 20.27
C ARG A 101 -7.21 11.00 21.20
N MET A 102 -7.12 9.69 21.03
CA MET A 102 -7.85 8.74 21.87
C MET A 102 -7.38 8.78 23.34
N ASN A 103 -6.09 8.98 23.60
CA ASN A 103 -5.58 9.16 24.95
C ASN A 103 -6.11 10.48 25.60
N THR A 104 -6.21 11.57 24.83
CA THR A 104 -6.81 12.81 25.30
C THR A 104 -8.29 12.62 25.62
N GLU A 105 -9.03 11.96 24.74
CA GLU A 105 -10.45 11.61 24.96
C GLU A 105 -10.62 10.77 26.23
N LEU A 106 -9.77 9.75 26.43
CA LEU A 106 -9.80 8.90 27.61
C LEU A 106 -9.56 9.70 28.91
N ALA A 107 -8.62 10.67 28.88
CA ALA A 107 -8.28 11.50 30.03
C ALA A 107 -9.40 12.48 30.43
N GLU A 108 -10.23 12.90 29.48
CA GLU A 108 -11.36 13.84 29.71
C GLU A 108 -12.64 13.10 30.15
N ARG A 109 -12.74 11.79 29.99
CA ARG A 109 -13.89 10.99 30.35
C ARG A 109 -13.94 10.70 31.84
N THR A 110 -15.16 10.68 32.39
CA THR A 110 -15.42 10.37 33.79
C THR A 110 -16.35 9.16 33.97
N ASP A 111 -16.83 8.58 32.91
CA ASP A 111 -17.77 7.46 32.86
C ASP A 111 -17.07 6.10 32.84
N TYR A 112 -16.19 5.87 33.80
CA TYR A 112 -15.27 4.72 33.90
C TYR A 112 -15.92 3.32 33.86
N GLU A 113 -17.20 3.23 34.20
CA GLU A 113 -17.96 1.97 34.22
C GLU A 113 -18.75 1.73 32.91
N SER A 114 -18.68 2.64 31.94
CA SER A 114 -19.42 2.49 30.69
C SER A 114 -18.74 1.49 29.73
N GLU A 115 -19.55 0.76 28.99
CA GLU A 115 -19.06 -0.16 27.93
C GLU A 115 -18.21 0.59 26.90
N SER A 116 -18.62 1.80 26.52
CA SER A 116 -17.88 2.66 25.56
C SER A 116 -16.52 3.15 26.11
N TYR A 117 -16.35 3.24 27.43
CA TYR A 117 -15.07 3.54 28.04
C TYR A 117 -14.13 2.32 27.92
N ALA A 118 -14.63 1.12 28.19
CA ALA A 118 -13.87 -0.12 28.02
C ALA A 118 -13.47 -0.34 26.56
N GLU A 119 -14.38 -0.14 25.61
CA GLU A 119 -14.07 -0.21 24.18
C GLU A 119 -12.99 0.78 23.74
N LEU A 120 -12.97 2.00 24.31
CA LEU A 120 -11.94 2.99 24.01
C LEU A 120 -10.56 2.51 24.50
N ILE A 121 -10.49 1.93 25.69
CA ILE A 121 -9.26 1.32 26.24
C ILE A 121 -8.75 0.21 25.31
N ASP A 122 -9.62 -0.70 24.89
CA ASP A 122 -9.22 -1.79 23.98
C ASP A 122 -8.72 -1.27 22.64
N ARG A 123 -9.35 -0.23 22.09
CA ARG A 123 -8.89 0.40 20.86
C ARG A 123 -7.52 1.07 21.02
N ILE A 124 -7.29 1.75 22.14
CA ILE A 124 -5.99 2.37 22.46
C ILE A 124 -4.91 1.29 22.57
N SER A 125 -5.18 0.20 23.29
CA SER A 125 -4.24 -0.91 23.44
C SER A 125 -3.87 -1.52 22.09
N ASN A 126 -4.87 -1.88 21.28
CA ASN A 126 -4.65 -2.47 19.96
C ASN A 126 -3.86 -1.53 19.02
N LEU A 127 -4.18 -0.23 19.03
CA LEU A 127 -3.48 0.74 18.19
C LEU A 127 -2.06 0.99 18.70
N SER A 128 -1.83 0.99 20.01
CA SER A 128 -0.50 1.12 20.62
C SER A 128 0.42 -0.03 20.21
N ASP A 129 -0.09 -1.26 20.24
CA ASP A 129 0.65 -2.46 19.81
C ASP A 129 1.04 -2.36 18.32
N LEU A 130 0.12 -1.90 17.46
CA LEU A 130 0.39 -1.69 16.05
C LEU A 130 1.46 -0.62 15.81
N VAL A 131 1.37 0.52 16.51
CA VAL A 131 2.39 1.59 16.44
C VAL A 131 3.75 1.06 16.86
N GLN A 132 3.82 0.30 17.94
CA GLN A 132 5.07 -0.27 18.43
C GLN A 132 5.68 -1.28 17.45
N MET A 133 4.86 -2.09 16.79
CA MET A 133 5.32 -3.01 15.75
C MET A 133 5.91 -2.25 14.56
N GLU A 134 5.20 -1.25 14.04
CA GLU A 134 5.66 -0.43 12.91
C GLU A 134 6.92 0.39 13.26
N GLU A 135 7.05 0.90 14.49
CA GLU A 135 8.25 1.59 14.97
C GLU A 135 9.45 0.65 15.11
N SER A 136 9.24 -0.60 15.52
CA SER A 136 10.34 -1.57 15.72
C SER A 136 11.01 -1.98 14.41
N GLU A 137 10.36 -1.80 13.28
CA GLU A 137 10.94 -2.04 11.95
C GLU A 137 11.92 -0.93 11.47
N ASN A 138 12.30 0.01 12.34
CA ASN A 138 13.36 1.02 12.13
C ASN A 138 13.23 1.81 10.81
N GLY A 139 12.04 2.32 10.52
CA GLY A 139 11.76 3.02 9.27
C GLY A 139 12.74 4.16 8.93
N GLU A 140 13.17 4.98 9.91
CA GLU A 140 14.14 6.08 9.65
C GLU A 140 15.54 5.57 9.32
N ALA A 141 16.02 4.54 10.01
CA ALA A 141 17.33 3.96 9.74
C ALA A 141 17.38 3.26 8.37
N GLU A 142 16.28 2.61 7.96
CA GLU A 142 16.16 1.97 6.66
C GLU A 142 15.99 2.99 5.53
N LEU A 143 15.30 4.10 5.77
CA LEU A 143 15.20 5.25 4.90
C LEU A 143 16.60 5.85 4.63
N GLU A 144 17.35 6.18 5.69
CA GLU A 144 18.70 6.73 5.57
C GLU A 144 19.63 5.78 4.81
N LYS A 145 19.63 4.50 5.17
CA LYS A 145 20.38 3.46 4.48
C LYS A 145 20.02 3.35 3.00
N THR A 146 18.73 3.44 2.67
CA THR A 146 18.25 3.36 1.29
C THR A 146 18.68 4.60 0.50
N LEU A 147 18.52 5.79 1.05
CA LEU A 147 18.94 7.03 0.41
C LEU A 147 20.45 7.07 0.18
N LEU A 148 21.26 6.68 1.18
CA LEU A 148 22.71 6.55 1.04
C LEU A 148 23.08 5.52 -0.03
N GLY A 149 22.38 4.38 -0.08
CA GLY A 149 22.56 3.34 -1.11
C GLY A 149 22.25 3.81 -2.52
N LEU A 150 21.38 4.81 -2.67
CA LEU A 150 21.03 5.46 -3.94
C LEU A 150 21.96 6.66 -4.26
N GLY A 151 22.90 7.02 -3.38
CA GLY A 151 23.88 8.08 -3.60
C GLY A 151 23.43 9.47 -3.14
N PHE A 152 22.35 9.57 -2.38
CA PHE A 152 21.99 10.82 -1.70
C PHE A 152 22.87 11.03 -0.46
N VAL A 153 23.39 12.27 -0.28
CA VAL A 153 24.29 12.64 0.83
C VAL A 153 23.64 13.75 1.65
#